data_e74588aa9f3af3494fd92141972af3cf
#
_entry.id   e74588aa9f3af3494fd92141972af3cf
#
_cell.length_a   1.000
_cell.length_b   1.000
_cell.length_c   1.000
_cell.angle_alpha   90.00
_cell.angle_beta   90.00
_cell.angle_gamma   90.00
#
_symmetry.space_group_name_H-M   'P 1'
#
loop_
_entity.id
_entity.type
_entity.pdbx_description
1 polymer ?
#
loop_
_entity_poly.entity_id
_entity_poly.type
_entity_poly.pdbx_seq_one_letter_code
_entity_poly.pdbx_strand_id
1 'polypeptide(L)'
;MIQLLSKKTKELDTISIRKILSIKNEHWCFGMKSQQEFFEKNIQNNDLHNLLLYKSNIIGYTCLRKRNFVNKKGFFFYFDTLIIKNKYRDKGFSKILMLFNNFIIKENKLPAFLVCKKEMIAFYKKFLWNRKSNIHFVGLKNFDQCLY
;
A
#
# COMPACT_ATOMS: atom_id res chain seq x y z
N MET A 1 2.52 15.92 -16.47
CA MET A 1 1.80 14.67 -16.82
C MET A 1 1.85 13.72 -15.65
N ILE A 2 0.73 13.16 -15.30
CA ILE A 2 0.57 12.15 -14.24
C ILE A 2 0.42 10.78 -14.88
N GLN A 3 1.08 9.78 -14.32
CA GLN A 3 0.94 8.38 -14.72
C GLN A 3 0.65 7.52 -13.50
N LEU A 4 -0.17 6.49 -13.70
CA LEU A 4 -0.49 5.49 -12.69
C LEU A 4 -0.06 4.13 -13.22
N LEU A 5 0.76 3.42 -12.46
CA LEU A 5 1.26 2.10 -12.84
C LEU A 5 1.04 1.12 -11.68
N SER A 6 0.64 -0.10 -12.02
CA SER A 6 0.61 -1.21 -11.07
C SER A 6 1.56 -2.31 -11.56
N LYS A 7 2.50 -2.69 -10.73
CA LYS A 7 3.49 -3.73 -11.06
C LYS A 7 3.62 -4.73 -9.93
N LYS A 8 3.80 -5.99 -10.31
CA LYS A 8 4.22 -7.01 -9.35
C LYS A 8 5.67 -6.79 -8.96
N THR A 9 6.06 -7.25 -7.77
CA THR A 9 7.45 -7.16 -7.31
C THR A 9 8.43 -7.69 -8.34
N LYS A 10 8.13 -8.84 -8.94
CA LYS A 10 8.99 -9.48 -9.96
C LYS A 10 9.14 -8.66 -11.26
N GLU A 11 8.28 -7.67 -11.48
CA GLU A 11 8.32 -6.79 -12.64
C GLU A 11 9.07 -5.48 -12.38
N LEU A 12 9.45 -5.23 -11.12
CA LEU A 12 10.20 -4.04 -10.73
C LEU A 12 11.69 -4.20 -11.00
N ASP A 13 12.30 -3.20 -11.61
CA ASP A 13 13.74 -3.13 -11.73
C ASP A 13 14.38 -2.59 -10.43
N THR A 14 15.70 -2.73 -10.32
CA THR A 14 16.47 -2.29 -9.15
C THR A 14 16.31 -0.78 -8.90
N ILE A 15 16.23 0.01 -9.96
CA ILE A 15 16.09 1.47 -9.86
C ILE A 15 14.73 1.83 -9.25
N SER A 16 13.66 1.20 -9.73
CA SER A 16 12.30 1.42 -9.21
C SER A 16 12.20 1.01 -7.75
N ILE A 17 12.76 -0.14 -7.37
CA ILE A 17 12.79 -0.59 -5.97
C ILE A 17 13.52 0.45 -5.10
N ARG A 18 14.69 0.92 -5.52
CA ARG A 18 15.44 1.94 -4.77
C ARG A 18 14.64 3.23 -4.59
N LYS A 19 13.92 3.67 -5.61
CA LYS A 19 13.04 4.86 -5.53
C LYS A 19 11.89 4.64 -4.55
N ILE A 20 11.28 3.45 -4.54
CA ILE A 20 10.24 3.07 -3.57
C ILE A 20 10.81 3.12 -2.15
N LEU A 21 11.95 2.50 -1.92
CA LEU A 21 12.60 2.51 -0.60
C LEU A 21 12.94 3.93 -0.14
N SER A 22 13.34 4.79 -1.06
CA SER A 22 13.65 6.20 -0.77
C SER A 22 12.41 6.96 -0.30
N ILE A 23 11.27 6.82 -0.97
CA ILE A 23 10.03 7.48 -0.57
C ILE A 23 9.52 6.93 0.77
N LYS A 24 9.67 5.64 1.02
CA LYS A 24 9.36 5.02 2.31
C LYS A 24 10.26 5.57 3.42
N ASN A 25 11.55 5.73 3.15
CA ASN A 25 12.49 6.25 4.14
C ASN A 25 12.27 7.74 4.44
N GLU A 26 11.80 8.51 3.50
CA GLU A 26 11.39 9.90 3.72
C GLU A 26 10.26 9.99 4.75
N HIS A 27 9.33 9.04 4.73
CA HIS A 27 8.17 9.00 5.62
C HIS A 27 8.47 8.29 6.95
N TRP A 28 9.13 7.14 6.88
CA TRP A 28 9.58 6.36 8.04
C TRP A 28 11.11 6.30 8.05
N CYS A 29 11.74 7.19 8.77
CA CYS A 29 13.19 7.46 8.75
C CYS A 29 14.02 6.37 9.45
N PHE A 30 13.88 5.10 9.03
CA PHE A 30 14.61 3.97 9.62
C PHE A 30 15.99 3.72 8.95
N GLY A 31 16.30 4.45 7.88
CA GLY A 31 17.49 4.26 7.05
C GLY A 31 17.26 3.32 5.87
N MET A 32 17.99 3.55 4.79
CA MET A 32 17.84 2.78 3.54
C MET A 32 18.13 1.30 3.73
N LYS A 33 19.11 0.95 4.56
CA LYS A 33 19.44 -0.45 4.87
C LYS A 33 18.28 -1.17 5.53
N SER A 34 17.66 -0.55 6.54
CA SER A 34 16.49 -1.11 7.23
C SER A 34 15.29 -1.24 6.30
N GLN A 35 15.07 -0.25 5.42
CA GLN A 35 14.00 -0.33 4.42
C GLN A 35 14.21 -1.48 3.45
N GLN A 36 15.43 -1.70 3.01
CA GLN A 36 15.77 -2.81 2.12
C GLN A 36 15.59 -4.16 2.80
N GLU A 37 16.07 -4.32 4.03
CA GLU A 37 15.91 -5.55 4.81
C GLU A 37 14.43 -5.88 5.03
N PHE A 38 13.60 -4.89 5.37
CA PHE A 38 12.16 -5.07 5.51
C PHE A 38 11.53 -5.51 4.19
N PHE A 39 11.89 -4.88 3.08
CA PHE A 39 11.38 -5.21 1.75
C PHE A 39 11.71 -6.65 1.38
N GLU A 40 12.98 -7.05 1.51
CA GLU A 40 13.42 -8.42 1.19
C GLU A 40 12.74 -9.46 2.07
N LYS A 41 12.51 -9.16 3.35
CA LYS A 41 11.89 -10.08 4.30
C LYS A 41 10.38 -10.22 4.10
N ASN A 42 9.68 -9.16 3.77
CA ASN A 42 8.21 -9.10 3.87
C ASN A 42 7.49 -9.03 2.53
N ILE A 43 8.15 -8.58 1.47
CA ILE A 43 7.54 -8.41 0.15
C ILE A 43 7.78 -9.66 -0.69
N GLN A 44 6.73 -10.14 -1.35
CA GLN A 44 6.76 -11.35 -2.18
C GLN A 44 6.58 -11.01 -3.67
N ASN A 45 6.93 -11.95 -4.54
CA ASN A 45 6.95 -11.75 -5.99
C ASN A 45 5.63 -11.29 -6.60
N ASN A 46 4.50 -11.70 -6.05
CA ASN A 46 3.17 -11.37 -6.55
C ASN A 46 2.49 -10.21 -5.80
N ASP A 47 3.20 -9.55 -4.90
CA ASP A 47 2.70 -8.32 -4.28
C ASP A 47 2.63 -7.22 -5.33
N LEU A 48 1.62 -6.36 -5.22
CA LEU A 48 1.38 -5.28 -6.18
C LEU A 48 1.88 -3.95 -5.62
N HIS A 49 2.60 -3.25 -6.46
CA HIS A 49 3.13 -1.92 -6.18
C HIS A 49 2.45 -0.92 -7.09
N ASN A 50 1.62 -0.06 -6.53
CA ASN A 50 0.92 0.98 -7.27
C ASN A 50 1.71 2.28 -7.16
N LEU A 51 2.09 2.81 -8.30
CA LEU A 51 2.96 3.97 -8.41
C LEU A 51 2.19 5.14 -9.01
N LEU A 52 2.29 6.29 -8.36
CA LEU A 52 1.87 7.57 -8.93
C LEU A 52 3.13 8.32 -9.35
N LEU A 53 3.24 8.58 -10.65
CA LEU A 53 4.38 9.30 -11.22
C LEU A 53 3.94 10.70 -11.69
N TYR A 54 4.81 11.65 -11.45
CA TYR A 54 4.70 13.00 -11.98
C TYR A 54 6.03 13.39 -12.62
N LYS A 55 5.99 13.75 -13.90
CA LYS A 55 7.21 14.01 -14.70
C LYS A 55 8.25 12.88 -14.55
N SER A 56 7.78 11.63 -14.68
CA SER A 56 8.58 10.39 -14.57
C SER A 56 9.19 10.13 -13.19
N ASN A 57 8.86 10.91 -12.17
CA ASN A 57 9.30 10.66 -10.80
C ASN A 57 8.18 10.03 -9.98
N ILE A 58 8.51 9.03 -9.16
CA ILE A 58 7.57 8.44 -8.22
C ILE A 58 7.30 9.45 -7.10
N ILE A 59 6.05 9.91 -6.99
CA ILE A 59 5.62 10.86 -5.97
C ILE A 59 4.62 10.26 -5.00
N GLY A 60 4.05 9.10 -5.33
CA GLY A 60 3.13 8.38 -4.47
C GLY A 60 3.26 6.88 -4.64
N TYR A 61 2.91 6.13 -3.60
CA TYR A 61 3.11 4.69 -3.55
C TYR A 61 2.07 4.02 -2.64
N THR A 62 1.49 2.94 -3.13
CA THR A 62 0.75 1.99 -2.29
C THR A 62 1.27 0.58 -2.52
N CYS A 63 1.13 -0.26 -1.50
CA CYS A 63 1.48 -1.67 -1.58
C CYS A 63 0.29 -2.56 -1.19
N LEU A 64 0.00 -3.53 -2.03
CA LEU A 64 -1.00 -4.56 -1.80
C LEU A 64 -0.28 -5.90 -1.69
N ARG A 65 -0.13 -6.41 -0.48
CA ARG A 65 0.49 -7.72 -0.26
C ARG A 65 -0.54 -8.83 -0.48
N LYS A 66 -0.25 -9.72 -1.40
CA LYS A 66 -1.12 -10.87 -1.68
C LYS A 66 -0.78 -12.02 -0.74
N ARG A 67 -1.74 -12.42 0.08
CA ARG A 67 -1.53 -13.46 1.10
C ARG A 67 -2.65 -14.48 1.08
N ASN A 68 -2.35 -15.68 1.57
CA ASN A 68 -3.34 -16.74 1.78
C ASN A 68 -4.12 -16.51 3.06
N PHE A 69 -5.42 -16.84 3.03
CA PHE A 69 -6.18 -16.98 4.27
C PHE A 69 -5.63 -18.15 5.11
N VAL A 70 -5.62 -17.98 6.43
CA VAL A 70 -5.19 -19.05 7.35
C VAL A 70 -6.25 -20.15 7.48
N ASN A 71 -7.54 -19.78 7.52
CA ASN A 71 -8.63 -20.67 7.87
C ASN A 71 -9.45 -21.20 6.70
N LYS A 72 -9.17 -20.75 5.48
CA LYS A 72 -9.92 -21.14 4.27
C LYS A 72 -9.04 -21.02 3.05
N LYS A 73 -9.46 -21.61 1.95
CA LYS A 73 -8.80 -21.46 0.65
C LYS A 73 -8.98 -20.05 0.10
N GLY A 74 -7.99 -19.57 -0.63
CA GLY A 74 -8.03 -18.31 -1.35
C GLY A 74 -7.04 -17.28 -0.83
N PHE A 75 -7.04 -16.16 -1.52
CA PHE A 75 -6.11 -15.06 -1.29
C PHE A 75 -6.85 -13.80 -0.89
N PHE A 76 -6.13 -12.90 -0.24
CA PHE A 76 -6.58 -11.55 0.02
C PHE A 76 -5.41 -10.58 -0.21
N PHE A 77 -5.73 -9.31 -0.38
CA PHE A 77 -4.74 -8.25 -0.32
C PHE A 77 -4.68 -7.66 1.08
N TYR A 78 -3.47 -7.53 1.61
CA TYR A 78 -3.19 -6.67 2.75
C TYR A 78 -2.63 -5.35 2.23
N PHE A 79 -3.42 -4.29 2.38
CA PHE A 79 -3.04 -2.94 2.01
C PHE A 79 -2.24 -2.33 3.15
N ASP A 80 -0.91 -2.28 3.01
CA ASP A 80 -0.02 -1.96 4.13
C ASP A 80 0.64 -0.58 4.06
N THR A 81 0.59 0.06 2.92
CA THR A 81 1.35 1.31 2.71
C THR A 81 0.57 2.27 1.83
N LEU A 82 0.49 3.52 2.27
CA LEU A 82 0.04 4.65 1.47
C LEU A 82 0.95 5.85 1.78
N ILE A 83 1.69 6.30 0.79
CA ILE A 83 2.61 7.43 0.93
C ILE A 83 2.47 8.38 -0.23
N ILE A 84 2.42 9.68 0.06
CA ILE A 84 2.68 10.75 -0.89
C ILE A 84 3.95 11.47 -0.44
N LYS A 85 4.86 11.69 -1.36
CA LYS A 85 6.12 12.40 -1.11
C LYS A 85 5.84 13.79 -0.51
N ASN A 86 6.59 14.18 0.52
CA ASN A 86 6.30 15.37 1.34
C ASN A 86 5.96 16.62 0.52
N LYS A 87 6.77 16.95 -0.47
CA LYS A 87 6.57 18.16 -1.27
C LYS A 87 5.33 18.13 -2.17
N TYR A 88 4.69 16.97 -2.31
CA TYR A 88 3.48 16.79 -3.14
C TYR A 88 2.21 16.57 -2.31
N ARG A 89 2.30 16.66 -0.98
CA ARG A 89 1.14 16.54 -0.09
C ARG A 89 0.21 17.74 -0.20
N ASP A 90 -1.01 17.55 0.26
CA ASP A 90 -2.08 18.58 0.28
C ASP A 90 -2.45 19.14 -1.10
N LYS A 91 -2.24 18.35 -2.14
CA LYS A 91 -2.52 18.70 -3.53
C LYS A 91 -3.51 17.73 -4.23
N GLY A 92 -4.16 16.86 -3.45
CA GLY A 92 -5.14 15.90 -3.97
C GLY A 92 -4.55 14.61 -4.56
N PHE A 93 -3.26 14.38 -4.49
CA PHE A 93 -2.63 13.17 -5.04
C PHE A 93 -2.98 11.90 -4.27
N SER A 94 -3.22 11.99 -2.96
CA SER A 94 -3.67 10.85 -2.17
C SER A 94 -5.03 10.33 -2.65
N LYS A 95 -5.93 11.21 -3.04
CA LYS A 95 -7.23 10.84 -3.61
C LYS A 95 -7.05 10.05 -4.91
N ILE A 96 -6.23 10.56 -5.82
CA ILE A 96 -5.94 9.91 -7.10
C ILE A 96 -5.37 8.51 -6.87
N LEU A 97 -4.38 8.41 -6.00
CA LEU A 97 -3.72 7.15 -5.69
C LEU A 97 -4.66 6.15 -5.01
N MET A 98 -5.52 6.60 -4.09
CA MET A 98 -6.51 5.75 -3.43
C MET A 98 -7.56 5.22 -4.41
N LEU A 99 -8.04 6.04 -5.31
CA LEU A 99 -8.99 5.59 -6.35
C LEU A 99 -8.35 4.54 -7.25
N PHE A 100 -7.11 4.75 -7.63
CA PHE A 100 -6.36 3.77 -8.43
C PHE A 100 -6.12 2.48 -7.66
N ASN A 101 -5.70 2.57 -6.40
CA ASN A 101 -5.51 1.40 -5.53
C ASN A 101 -6.80 0.56 -5.43
N ASN A 102 -7.94 1.22 -5.21
CA ASN A 102 -9.23 0.54 -5.15
C ASN A 102 -9.60 -0.11 -6.50
N PHE A 103 -9.31 0.57 -7.61
CA PHE A 103 -9.51 0.01 -8.95
C PHE A 103 -8.70 -1.29 -9.14
N ILE A 104 -7.44 -1.28 -8.75
CA ILE A 104 -6.57 -2.47 -8.84
C ILE A 104 -7.10 -3.62 -7.98
N ILE A 105 -7.58 -3.34 -6.77
CA ILE A 105 -8.21 -4.35 -5.90
C ILE A 105 -9.41 -4.99 -6.60
N LYS A 106 -10.30 -4.18 -7.15
CA LYS A 106 -11.51 -4.66 -7.86
C LYS A 106 -11.17 -5.49 -9.10
N GLU A 107 -10.19 -5.06 -9.88
CA GLU A 107 -9.76 -5.79 -11.07
C GLU A 107 -9.22 -7.18 -10.73
N ASN A 108 -8.56 -7.34 -9.59
CA ASN A 108 -8.05 -8.62 -9.11
C ASN A 108 -9.11 -9.50 -8.45
N LYS A 109 -10.30 -8.98 -8.18
CA LYS A 109 -11.44 -9.71 -7.58
C LYS A 109 -11.09 -10.43 -6.27
N LEU A 110 -10.21 -9.84 -5.47
CA LEU A 110 -9.83 -10.35 -4.17
C LEU A 110 -10.36 -9.41 -3.07
N PRO A 111 -10.75 -9.97 -1.92
CA PRO A 111 -11.00 -9.12 -0.76
C PRO A 111 -9.71 -8.43 -0.31
N ALA A 112 -9.84 -7.27 0.28
CA ALA A 112 -8.71 -6.51 0.78
C ALA A 112 -8.96 -6.02 2.20
N PHE A 113 -7.90 -5.97 2.99
CA PHE A 113 -7.91 -5.57 4.37
C PHE A 113 -6.81 -4.55 4.63
N LEU A 114 -7.07 -3.61 5.51
CA LEU A 114 -6.05 -2.71 6.03
C LEU A 114 -6.21 -2.54 7.54
N VAL A 115 -5.12 -2.17 8.19
CA VAL A 115 -5.12 -1.76 9.59
C VAL A 115 -4.66 -0.32 9.64
N CYS A 116 -5.36 0.51 10.40
CA CYS A 116 -5.00 1.92 10.54
C CYS A 116 -5.25 2.42 11.96
N LYS A 117 -4.65 3.54 12.28
CA LYS A 117 -4.95 4.25 13.51
C LYS A 117 -6.37 4.82 13.45
N LYS A 118 -6.98 4.99 14.62
CA LYS A 118 -8.37 5.45 14.77
C LYS A 118 -8.63 6.76 14.00
N GLU A 119 -7.70 7.69 14.05
CA GLU A 119 -7.81 8.99 13.38
C GLU A 119 -7.82 8.90 11.85
N MET A 120 -7.40 7.76 11.27
CA MET A 120 -7.39 7.53 9.82
C MET A 120 -8.67 6.87 9.30
N ILE A 121 -9.54 6.38 10.16
CA ILE A 121 -10.78 5.68 9.76
C ILE A 121 -11.65 6.56 8.86
N ALA A 122 -11.85 7.83 9.23
CA ALA A 122 -12.66 8.76 8.43
C ALA A 122 -12.09 8.95 7.02
N PHE A 123 -10.76 9.01 6.88
CA PHE A 123 -10.10 9.09 5.59
C PHE A 123 -10.43 7.89 4.71
N TYR A 124 -10.24 6.67 5.22
CA TYR A 124 -10.48 5.46 4.43
C TYR A 124 -11.96 5.25 4.12
N LYS A 125 -12.88 5.64 5.00
CA LYS A 125 -14.32 5.59 4.73
C LYS A 125 -14.73 6.42 3.52
N LYS A 126 -14.07 7.54 3.26
CA LYS A 126 -14.32 8.34 2.05
C LYS A 126 -14.07 7.56 0.76
N PHE A 127 -13.24 6.52 0.81
CA PHE A 127 -12.89 5.66 -0.31
C PHE A 127 -13.57 4.29 -0.23
N LEU A 128 -14.72 4.22 0.45
CA LEU A 128 -15.58 3.03 0.56
C LEU A 128 -14.97 1.88 1.38
N TRP A 129 -13.99 2.16 2.22
CA TRP A 129 -13.48 1.18 3.18
C TRP A 129 -14.39 1.15 4.41
N ASN A 130 -14.75 -0.07 4.85
CA ASN A 130 -15.67 -0.28 5.96
C ASN A 130 -14.94 -0.89 7.16
N ARG A 131 -15.23 -0.39 8.34
CA ARG A 131 -14.68 -0.94 9.58
C ARG A 131 -15.26 -2.33 9.85
N LYS A 132 -14.40 -3.28 10.22
CA LYS A 132 -14.78 -4.62 10.69
C LYS A 132 -14.12 -4.90 12.03
N SER A 133 -14.91 -5.36 13.01
CA SER A 133 -14.44 -5.65 14.36
C SER A 133 -14.10 -7.11 14.61
N ASN A 134 -14.53 -8.03 13.75
CA ASN A 134 -14.41 -9.47 13.92
C ASN A 134 -13.26 -10.11 13.13
N ILE A 135 -12.28 -9.31 12.69
CA ILE A 135 -11.11 -9.78 11.96
C ILE A 135 -9.88 -9.58 12.85
N HIS A 136 -9.07 -10.62 12.96
CA HIS A 136 -7.84 -10.59 13.74
C HIS A 136 -6.62 -10.68 12.83
N PHE A 137 -5.73 -9.71 12.96
CA PHE A 137 -4.39 -9.76 12.38
C PHE A 137 -3.39 -10.10 13.48
N VAL A 138 -2.64 -11.18 13.28
CA VAL A 138 -1.64 -11.62 14.25
C VAL A 138 -0.49 -10.61 14.31
N GLY A 139 -0.11 -10.21 15.53
CA GLY A 139 1.04 -9.33 15.78
C GLY A 139 0.75 -7.83 15.61
N LEU A 140 -0.48 -7.43 15.27
CA LEU A 140 -0.85 -6.03 15.13
C LEU A 140 -1.65 -5.57 16.36
N LYS A 141 -1.07 -4.63 17.10
CA LYS A 141 -1.70 -4.00 18.27
C LYS A 141 -1.88 -2.51 18.02
N ASN A 142 -2.84 -1.89 18.70
CA ASN A 142 -3.11 -0.46 18.68
C ASN A 142 -3.58 0.10 17.32
N PHE A 143 -4.15 -0.74 16.45
CA PHE A 143 -4.74 -0.32 15.20
C PHE A 143 -6.21 -0.74 15.11
N ASP A 144 -7.05 0.13 14.58
CA ASP A 144 -8.38 -0.24 14.16
C ASP A 144 -8.32 -0.92 12.79
N GLN A 145 -9.23 -1.86 12.58
CA GLN A 145 -9.27 -2.65 11.36
C GLN A 145 -10.31 -2.10 10.39
N CYS A 146 -9.92 -1.93 9.15
CA CYS A 146 -10.82 -1.57 8.07
C CYS A 146 -10.81 -2.67 7.01
N LEU A 147 -11.99 -2.98 6.47
CA LEU A 147 -12.20 -4.01 5.47
C LEU A 147 -12.74 -3.39 4.19
N TYR A 148 -12.26 -3.86 3.08
CA TYR A 148 -12.79 -3.49 1.78
C TYR A 148 -13.53 -4.65 1.13
#